data_84bc2abf809505bff7ecbbd55863443c
#
_entry.id   84bc2abf809505bff7ecbbd55863443c
#
_cell.length_a   1.000
_cell.length_b   1.000
_cell.length_c   1.000
_cell.angle_alpha   90.00
_cell.angle_beta   90.00
_cell.angle_gamma   90.00
#
_symmetry.space_group_name_H-M   'P 1'
#
loop_
_entity.id
_entity.type
_entity.pdbx_description
1 polymer ?
#
loop_
_entity_poly.entity_id
_entity_poly.type
_entity_poly.pdbx_seq_one_letter_code
_entity_poly.pdbx_strand_id
1 'polypeptide(L)'
;MSFLIGFLLIFLNMDIAIVGTGYVGLVSGTCFAELGANVTCVDIDASKINGLREGNIPIYEPGLDTMVLRNVKAGRLHFTTDLKSVLNTVHIVFIAVGTPSDKDGSADLQYVLEVAKTIGEGMNKYLVVVTKSTVPVGTAQKIKSTIQLALNKRHVNIDFDVASNPEFLKEGDAIDDFMKPDRVVIGVESEKARELMTRLYNPMFLNNFRVIFMDIPSAEMTKYAANSMLATRISFMNDIANLC
;
A
#
# COMPACT_ATOMS: atom_id res chain seq x y z
N MET A 1 2.05 -34.15 12.05
CA MET A 1 3.02 -33.04 12.15
C MET A 1 3.53 -32.53 10.79
N SER A 2 3.79 -33.39 9.82
CA SER A 2 4.28 -32.98 8.47
C SER A 2 3.23 -32.22 7.63
N PHE A 3 1.93 -32.51 7.75
CA PHE A 3 0.84 -31.84 7.03
C PHE A 3 0.57 -30.40 7.54
N LEU A 4 0.73 -30.15 8.83
CA LEU A 4 0.58 -28.80 9.40
C LEU A 4 1.75 -27.87 8.99
N ILE A 5 2.98 -28.43 8.89
CA ILE A 5 4.15 -27.66 8.45
C ILE A 5 4.05 -27.32 6.97
N GLY A 6 3.55 -28.22 6.14
CA GLY A 6 3.28 -27.95 4.70
C GLY A 6 2.19 -26.91 4.49
N PHE A 7 1.15 -26.89 5.31
CA PHE A 7 0.08 -25.90 5.26
C PHE A 7 0.59 -24.52 5.75
N LEU A 8 1.46 -24.47 6.75
CA LEU A 8 2.07 -23.23 7.24
C LEU A 8 3.05 -22.61 6.23
N LEU A 9 3.79 -23.43 5.46
CA LEU A 9 4.74 -22.97 4.45
C LEU A 9 4.07 -22.39 3.18
N ILE A 10 2.84 -22.78 2.87
CA ILE A 10 2.07 -22.23 1.73
C ILE A 10 1.59 -20.79 2.02
N PHE A 11 1.52 -20.38 3.29
CA PHE A 11 1.06 -19.04 3.70
C PHE A 11 2.18 -17.98 3.79
N LEU A 12 3.46 -18.36 3.71
CA LEU A 12 4.58 -17.50 4.10
C LEU A 12 5.34 -16.81 2.96
N ASN A 13 4.98 -17.00 1.68
CA ASN A 13 5.69 -16.34 0.57
C ASN A 13 4.72 -15.57 -0.33
N MET A 14 4.30 -14.40 0.13
CA MET A 14 3.63 -13.43 -0.73
C MET A 14 4.65 -12.37 -1.15
N ASP A 15 5.00 -12.36 -2.45
CA ASP A 15 5.86 -11.33 -3.02
C ASP A 15 5.01 -10.10 -3.37
N ILE A 16 5.37 -8.95 -2.81
CA ILE A 16 4.67 -7.68 -3.05
C ILE A 16 5.66 -6.56 -3.37
N ALA A 17 5.20 -5.57 -4.13
CA ALA A 17 5.91 -4.31 -4.32
C ALA A 17 5.13 -3.17 -3.67
N ILE A 18 5.86 -2.20 -3.11
CA ILE A 18 5.29 -0.94 -2.62
C ILE A 18 5.99 0.20 -3.32
N VAL A 19 5.25 0.96 -4.11
CA VAL A 19 5.77 2.10 -4.89
C VAL A 19 5.54 3.39 -4.11
N GLY A 20 6.64 4.05 -3.81
CA GLY A 20 6.73 5.20 -2.90
C GLY A 20 7.34 4.79 -1.55
N THR A 21 8.48 5.38 -1.19
CA THR A 21 9.16 5.18 0.11
C THR A 21 9.01 6.42 1.02
N GLY A 22 7.87 7.09 0.90
CA GLY A 22 7.42 8.06 1.88
C GLY A 22 6.95 7.38 3.17
N TYR A 23 6.35 8.14 4.07
CA TYR A 23 5.93 7.66 5.38
C TYR A 23 5.05 6.41 5.28
N VAL A 24 3.94 6.50 4.54
CA VAL A 24 2.98 5.39 4.39
C VAL A 24 3.61 4.16 3.74
N GLY A 25 4.37 4.37 2.65
CA GLY A 25 4.94 3.26 1.89
C GLY A 25 6.03 2.52 2.67
N LEU A 26 6.95 3.26 3.31
CA LEU A 26 8.05 2.63 4.04
C LEU A 26 7.55 1.91 5.31
N VAL A 27 6.65 2.53 6.09
CA VAL A 27 6.06 1.88 7.27
C VAL A 27 5.28 0.64 6.85
N SER A 28 4.39 0.76 5.85
CA SER A 28 3.58 -0.39 5.39
C SER A 28 4.44 -1.52 4.85
N GLY A 29 5.46 -1.20 4.04
CA GLY A 29 6.37 -2.21 3.48
C GLY A 29 7.15 -2.95 4.55
N THR A 30 7.65 -2.20 5.52
CA THR A 30 8.39 -2.78 6.65
C THR A 30 7.49 -3.67 7.51
N CYS A 31 6.26 -3.23 7.79
CA CYS A 31 5.30 -4.02 8.58
C CYS A 31 4.83 -5.28 7.83
N PHE A 32 4.59 -5.22 6.51
CA PHE A 32 4.31 -6.43 5.73
C PHE A 32 5.48 -7.41 5.73
N ALA A 33 6.72 -6.92 5.63
CA ALA A 33 7.91 -7.77 5.75
C ALA A 33 8.02 -8.41 7.13
N GLU A 34 7.67 -7.68 8.19
CA GLU A 34 7.62 -8.19 9.56
C GLU A 34 6.56 -9.28 9.74
N LEU A 35 5.41 -9.16 9.04
CA LEU A 35 4.36 -10.17 8.99
C LEU A 35 4.73 -11.39 8.10
N GLY A 36 5.89 -11.37 7.45
CA GLY A 36 6.43 -12.50 6.69
C GLY A 36 6.27 -12.41 5.17
N ALA A 37 5.77 -11.31 4.62
CA ALA A 37 5.78 -11.09 3.19
C ALA A 37 7.20 -10.79 2.68
N ASN A 38 7.48 -11.12 1.42
CA ASN A 38 8.67 -10.67 0.72
C ASN A 38 8.35 -9.35 0.01
N VAL A 39 8.93 -8.26 0.46
CA VAL A 39 8.56 -6.91 0.08
C VAL A 39 9.69 -6.22 -0.67
N THR A 40 9.37 -5.66 -1.84
CA THR A 40 10.27 -4.74 -2.53
C THR A 40 9.66 -3.33 -2.52
N CYS A 41 10.30 -2.43 -1.80
CA CYS A 41 9.96 -1.01 -1.84
C CYS A 41 10.65 -0.35 -3.02
N VAL A 42 9.88 0.41 -3.79
CA VAL A 42 10.33 1.07 -5.03
C VAL A 42 10.14 2.58 -4.89
N ASP A 43 11.17 3.35 -5.23
CA ASP A 43 11.07 4.81 -5.31
C ASP A 43 11.92 5.33 -6.47
N ILE A 44 11.49 6.39 -7.12
CA ILE A 44 12.25 7.02 -8.21
C ILE A 44 13.49 7.76 -7.71
N ASP A 45 13.53 8.14 -6.44
CA ASP A 45 14.63 8.84 -5.81
C ASP A 45 15.76 7.86 -5.45
N ALA A 46 16.79 7.86 -6.28
CA ALA A 46 17.96 7.02 -6.08
C ALA A 46 18.72 7.33 -4.78
N SER A 47 18.68 8.56 -4.31
CA SER A 47 19.34 8.96 -3.04
C SER A 47 18.64 8.30 -1.85
N LYS A 48 17.30 8.35 -1.82
CA LYS A 48 16.50 7.64 -0.80
C LYS A 48 16.76 6.14 -0.82
N ILE A 49 16.72 5.51 -2.00
CA ILE A 49 16.92 4.07 -2.14
C ILE A 49 18.32 3.66 -1.68
N ASN A 50 19.35 4.41 -2.05
CA ASN A 50 20.71 4.13 -1.59
C ASN A 50 20.85 4.30 -0.07
N GLY A 51 20.28 5.39 0.48
CA GLY A 51 20.25 5.60 1.93
C GLY A 51 19.56 4.43 2.66
N LEU A 52 18.40 3.97 2.18
CA LEU A 52 17.67 2.83 2.75
C LEU A 52 18.47 1.52 2.69
N ARG A 53 19.22 1.28 1.62
CA ARG A 53 20.13 0.13 1.50
C ARG A 53 21.29 0.18 2.48
N GLU A 54 21.75 1.38 2.83
CA GLU A 54 22.79 1.62 3.82
C GLU A 54 22.25 1.66 5.27
N GLY A 55 20.93 1.56 5.44
CA GLY A 55 20.26 1.62 6.75
C GLY A 55 19.91 3.02 7.23
N ASN A 56 20.04 4.03 6.35
CA ASN A 56 19.63 5.40 6.63
C ASN A 56 18.12 5.56 6.37
N ILE A 57 17.33 5.67 7.42
CA ILE A 57 15.87 5.77 7.32
C ILE A 57 15.48 7.26 7.21
N PRO A 58 14.82 7.69 6.09
CA PRO A 58 14.57 9.11 5.83
C PRO A 58 13.39 9.70 6.60
N ILE A 59 12.73 8.91 7.43
CA ILE A 59 11.58 9.32 8.24
C ILE A 59 11.80 8.91 9.69
N TYR A 60 11.23 9.67 10.61
CA TYR A 60 11.22 9.31 12.03
C TYR A 60 9.90 8.61 12.38
N GLU A 61 10.02 7.36 12.81
CA GLU A 61 8.93 6.58 13.40
C GLU A 61 9.53 5.66 14.46
N PRO A 62 9.04 5.67 15.71
CA PRO A 62 9.62 4.85 16.78
C PRO A 62 9.71 3.36 16.41
N GLY A 63 10.94 2.80 16.43
CA GLY A 63 11.21 1.38 16.15
C GLY A 63 11.28 0.99 14.68
N LEU A 64 11.04 1.90 13.74
CA LEU A 64 11.06 1.61 12.31
C LEU A 64 12.46 1.24 11.82
N ASP A 65 13.49 1.94 12.27
CA ASP A 65 14.89 1.71 11.94
C ASP A 65 15.31 0.27 12.27
N THR A 66 15.04 -0.15 13.49
CA THR A 66 15.33 -1.52 13.96
C THR A 66 14.57 -2.57 13.16
N MET A 67 13.30 -2.30 12.84
CA MET A 67 12.44 -3.20 12.06
C MET A 67 12.89 -3.31 10.60
N VAL A 68 13.27 -2.19 9.95
CA VAL A 68 13.84 -2.18 8.60
C VAL A 68 15.11 -3.02 8.55
N LEU A 69 16.09 -2.73 9.43
CA LEU A 69 17.37 -3.43 9.45
C LEU A 69 17.20 -4.93 9.67
N ARG A 70 16.30 -5.32 10.58
CA ARG A 70 16.00 -6.73 10.85
C ARG A 70 15.41 -7.43 9.62
N ASN A 71 14.49 -6.82 8.91
CA ASN A 71 13.85 -7.42 7.74
C ASN A 71 14.75 -7.42 6.50
N VAL A 72 15.59 -6.41 6.32
CA VAL A 72 16.66 -6.43 5.29
C VAL A 72 17.64 -7.58 5.55
N LYS A 73 18.13 -7.73 6.79
CA LYS A 73 19.01 -8.84 7.18
C LYS A 73 18.37 -10.21 7.00
N ALA A 74 17.05 -10.30 7.20
CA ALA A 74 16.29 -11.54 7.03
C ALA A 74 15.95 -11.82 5.54
N GLY A 75 16.31 -10.93 4.61
CA GLY A 75 16.04 -11.08 3.17
C GLY A 75 14.56 -10.95 2.81
N ARG A 76 13.75 -10.28 3.62
CA ARG A 76 12.32 -10.04 3.37
C ARG A 76 12.00 -8.62 2.92
N LEU A 77 12.93 -7.68 3.07
CA LEU A 77 12.72 -6.27 2.68
C LEU A 77 13.85 -5.84 1.74
N HIS A 78 13.47 -5.39 0.55
CA HIS A 78 14.36 -4.97 -0.51
C HIS A 78 14.02 -3.57 -1.00
N PHE A 79 14.98 -2.88 -1.60
CA PHE A 79 14.82 -1.52 -2.12
C PHE A 79 15.35 -1.41 -3.55
N THR A 80 14.61 -0.78 -4.47
CA THR A 80 15.02 -0.57 -5.84
C THR A 80 14.43 0.71 -6.43
N THR A 81 15.06 1.24 -7.48
CA THR A 81 14.49 2.32 -8.30
C THR A 81 13.77 1.79 -9.54
N ASP A 82 13.91 0.50 -9.85
CA ASP A 82 13.36 -0.11 -11.06
C ASP A 82 12.09 -0.91 -10.76
N LEU A 83 10.93 -0.28 -10.93
CA LEU A 83 9.63 -0.93 -10.79
C LEU A 83 9.45 -2.07 -11.80
N LYS A 84 9.89 -1.88 -13.06
CA LYS A 84 9.63 -2.87 -14.13
C LYS A 84 10.32 -4.19 -13.85
N SER A 85 11.50 -4.19 -13.24
CA SER A 85 12.22 -5.42 -12.87
C SER A 85 11.47 -6.26 -11.82
N VAL A 86 10.61 -5.64 -11.02
CA VAL A 86 9.90 -6.28 -9.90
C VAL A 86 8.54 -6.87 -10.34
N LEU A 87 7.88 -6.28 -11.35
CA LEU A 87 6.51 -6.62 -11.74
C LEU A 87 6.29 -8.10 -12.07
N ASN A 88 7.31 -8.78 -12.57
CA ASN A 88 7.20 -10.19 -12.95
C ASN A 88 7.37 -11.18 -11.78
N THR A 89 7.83 -10.70 -10.63
CA THR A 89 8.03 -11.53 -9.44
C THR A 89 6.88 -11.40 -8.44
N VAL A 90 6.28 -10.20 -8.32
CA VAL A 90 5.27 -9.90 -7.31
C VAL A 90 3.85 -10.32 -7.72
N HIS A 91 2.97 -10.45 -6.73
CA HIS A 91 1.54 -10.75 -6.91
C HIS A 91 0.68 -9.49 -6.73
N ILE A 92 1.13 -8.58 -5.88
CA ILE A 92 0.43 -7.34 -5.52
C ILE A 92 1.41 -6.17 -5.64
N VAL A 93 0.94 -5.08 -6.23
CA VAL A 93 1.67 -3.80 -6.27
C VAL A 93 0.86 -2.75 -5.53
N PHE A 94 1.39 -2.23 -4.44
CA PHE A 94 0.79 -1.09 -3.74
C PHE A 94 1.31 0.23 -4.31
N ILE A 95 0.40 1.15 -4.56
CA ILE A 95 0.70 2.54 -4.91
C ILE A 95 0.57 3.36 -3.62
N ALA A 96 1.71 3.82 -3.10
CA ALA A 96 1.83 4.59 -1.86
C ALA A 96 2.60 5.90 -2.11
N VAL A 97 2.45 6.47 -3.29
CA VAL A 97 3.05 7.76 -3.67
C VAL A 97 2.25 8.93 -3.13
N GLY A 98 2.91 10.09 -2.99
CA GLY A 98 2.25 11.32 -2.53
C GLY A 98 1.16 11.79 -3.50
N THR A 99 0.12 12.38 -2.92
CA THR A 99 -1.01 13.01 -3.64
C THR A 99 -1.15 14.45 -3.09
N PRO A 100 -0.21 15.36 -3.43
CA PRO A 100 -0.26 16.73 -2.92
C PRO A 100 -1.53 17.44 -3.39
N SER A 101 -1.94 18.47 -2.65
CA SER A 101 -3.06 19.32 -3.08
C SER A 101 -2.63 20.20 -4.25
N ASP A 102 -3.45 20.25 -5.29
CA ASP A 102 -3.33 21.22 -6.36
C ASP A 102 -3.83 22.61 -5.90
N LYS A 103 -3.66 23.64 -6.75
CA LYS A 103 -4.03 25.04 -6.45
C LYS A 103 -5.51 25.23 -6.16
N ASP A 104 -6.36 24.37 -6.70
CA ASP A 104 -7.82 24.40 -6.49
C ASP A 104 -8.26 23.55 -5.28
N GLY A 105 -7.31 22.94 -4.56
CA GLY A 105 -7.58 22.06 -3.42
C GLY A 105 -7.87 20.61 -3.80
N SER A 106 -7.89 20.27 -5.09
CA SER A 106 -8.01 18.88 -5.54
C SER A 106 -6.71 18.10 -5.27
N ALA A 107 -6.80 16.77 -5.21
CA ALA A 107 -5.61 15.93 -5.10
C ALA A 107 -4.94 15.77 -6.47
N ASP A 108 -3.64 16.07 -6.56
CA ASP A 108 -2.85 15.78 -7.75
C ASP A 108 -2.59 14.28 -7.85
N LEU A 109 -3.13 13.66 -8.89
CA LEU A 109 -3.01 12.23 -9.17
C LEU A 109 -1.90 11.89 -10.17
N GLN A 110 -1.09 12.86 -10.59
CA GLN A 110 -0.09 12.65 -11.64
C GLN A 110 0.85 11.48 -11.29
N TYR A 111 1.37 11.45 -10.07
CA TYR A 111 2.29 10.38 -9.63
C TYR A 111 1.61 9.02 -9.58
N VAL A 112 0.36 8.96 -9.13
CA VAL A 112 -0.44 7.72 -9.10
C VAL A 112 -0.63 7.17 -10.52
N LEU A 113 -0.99 8.04 -11.47
CA LEU A 113 -1.22 7.64 -12.86
C LEU A 113 0.08 7.30 -13.61
N GLU A 114 1.20 7.94 -13.29
CA GLU A 114 2.52 7.55 -13.83
C GLU A 114 2.92 6.15 -13.37
N VAL A 115 2.72 5.82 -12.09
CA VAL A 115 2.95 4.47 -11.58
C VAL A 115 2.03 3.47 -12.29
N ALA A 116 0.74 3.77 -12.43
CA ALA A 116 -0.22 2.93 -13.14
C ALA A 116 0.20 2.68 -14.60
N LYS A 117 0.66 3.72 -15.30
CA LYS A 117 1.20 3.62 -16.66
C LYS A 117 2.44 2.70 -16.70
N THR A 118 3.39 2.90 -15.79
CA THR A 118 4.61 2.08 -15.69
C THR A 118 4.30 0.61 -15.44
N ILE A 119 3.29 0.32 -14.59
CA ILE A 119 2.78 -1.04 -14.37
C ILE A 119 2.26 -1.62 -15.68
N GLY A 120 1.38 -0.93 -16.38
CA GLY A 120 0.83 -1.39 -17.66
C GLY A 120 1.89 -1.57 -18.76
N GLU A 121 2.96 -0.76 -18.74
CA GLU A 121 4.09 -0.91 -19.66
C GLU A 121 5.01 -2.09 -19.34
N GLY A 122 5.07 -2.53 -18.08
CA GLY A 122 6.06 -3.52 -17.62
C GLY A 122 5.46 -4.89 -17.25
N MET A 123 4.19 -4.97 -16.86
CA MET A 123 3.60 -6.23 -16.42
C MET A 123 3.45 -7.25 -17.55
N ASN A 124 3.70 -8.53 -17.22
CA ASN A 124 3.59 -9.66 -18.16
C ASN A 124 2.79 -10.84 -17.58
N LYS A 125 2.24 -10.68 -16.40
CA LYS A 125 1.37 -11.64 -15.71
C LYS A 125 0.28 -10.91 -14.95
N TYR A 126 -0.69 -11.66 -14.43
CA TYR A 126 -1.74 -11.12 -13.56
C TYR A 126 -1.15 -10.44 -12.31
N LEU A 127 -1.66 -9.26 -12.01
CA LEU A 127 -1.32 -8.48 -10.81
C LEU A 127 -2.59 -7.90 -10.18
N VAL A 128 -2.58 -7.74 -8.86
CA VAL A 128 -3.50 -6.85 -8.16
C VAL A 128 -2.78 -5.53 -7.88
N VAL A 129 -3.32 -4.44 -8.40
CA VAL A 129 -2.80 -3.09 -8.19
C VAL A 129 -3.63 -2.40 -7.13
N VAL A 130 -3.02 -2.09 -5.99
CA VAL A 130 -3.70 -1.60 -4.80
C VAL A 130 -3.35 -0.14 -4.53
N THR A 131 -4.34 0.72 -4.45
CA THR A 131 -4.14 2.12 -4.02
C THR A 131 -4.11 2.18 -2.50
N LYS A 132 -2.99 2.62 -1.94
CA LYS A 132 -2.82 2.90 -0.51
C LYS A 132 -2.76 4.40 -0.22
N SER A 133 -2.38 5.20 -1.20
CA SER A 133 -2.44 6.67 -1.15
C SER A 133 -3.87 7.16 -0.86
N THR A 134 -3.99 8.30 -0.19
CA THR A 134 -5.28 8.98 0.00
C THR A 134 -5.70 9.62 -1.32
N VAL A 135 -6.74 9.10 -1.94
CA VAL A 135 -7.18 9.50 -3.29
C VAL A 135 -8.69 9.75 -3.33
N PRO A 136 -9.17 10.65 -4.21
CA PRO A 136 -10.60 10.87 -4.44
C PRO A 136 -11.30 9.61 -4.94
N VAL A 137 -12.60 9.52 -4.63
CA VAL A 137 -13.47 8.46 -5.17
C VAL A 137 -13.42 8.45 -6.70
N GLY A 138 -13.28 7.26 -7.29
CA GLY A 138 -13.14 7.04 -8.72
C GLY A 138 -11.69 7.01 -9.21
N THR A 139 -10.69 7.13 -8.34
CA THR A 139 -9.28 7.04 -8.73
C THR A 139 -8.91 5.63 -9.19
N ALA A 140 -9.44 4.59 -8.57
CA ALA A 140 -9.22 3.22 -9.00
C ALA A 140 -9.65 2.99 -10.46
N GLN A 141 -10.76 3.60 -10.90
CA GLN A 141 -11.20 3.52 -12.31
C GLN A 141 -10.21 4.22 -13.26
N LYS A 142 -9.62 5.35 -12.85
CA LYS A 142 -8.58 6.04 -13.63
C LYS A 142 -7.31 5.18 -13.73
N ILE A 143 -6.89 4.54 -12.65
CA ILE A 143 -5.77 3.58 -12.63
C ILE A 143 -6.05 2.44 -13.59
N LYS A 144 -7.22 1.81 -13.49
CA LYS A 144 -7.65 0.69 -14.37
C LYS A 144 -7.58 1.08 -15.83
N SER A 145 -8.15 2.25 -16.18
CA SER A 145 -8.12 2.76 -17.55
C SER A 145 -6.70 3.05 -18.04
N THR A 146 -5.84 3.60 -17.19
CA THR A 146 -4.44 3.91 -17.54
C THR A 146 -3.63 2.67 -17.82
N ILE A 147 -3.75 1.63 -16.97
CA ILE A 147 -3.10 0.33 -17.18
C ILE A 147 -3.60 -0.30 -18.48
N GLN A 148 -4.92 -0.33 -18.68
CA GLN A 148 -5.52 -0.92 -19.89
C GLN A 148 -5.04 -0.22 -21.16
N LEU A 149 -4.93 1.10 -21.16
CA LEU A 149 -4.39 1.87 -22.28
C LEU A 149 -2.93 1.50 -22.59
N ALA A 150 -2.12 1.27 -21.56
CA ALA A 150 -0.72 0.88 -21.75
C ALA A 150 -0.61 -0.56 -22.29
N LEU A 151 -1.44 -1.50 -21.80
CA LEU A 151 -1.52 -2.86 -22.34
C LEU A 151 -1.98 -2.87 -23.81
N ASN A 152 -2.99 -2.09 -24.16
CA ASN A 152 -3.49 -1.95 -25.52
C ASN A 152 -2.39 -1.43 -26.47
N LYS A 153 -1.59 -0.43 -26.04
CA LYS A 153 -0.44 0.08 -26.82
C LYS A 153 0.63 -0.99 -27.07
N ARG A 154 0.78 -1.93 -26.16
CA ARG A 154 1.69 -3.07 -26.29
C ARG A 154 1.08 -4.23 -27.12
N HIS A 155 -0.17 -4.16 -27.50
CA HIS A 155 -0.93 -5.22 -28.15
C HIS A 155 -0.93 -6.55 -27.36
N VAL A 156 -1.01 -6.47 -26.03
CA VAL A 156 -1.08 -7.62 -25.12
C VAL A 156 -2.40 -7.62 -24.36
N ASN A 157 -2.90 -8.81 -24.07
CA ASN A 157 -4.07 -9.02 -23.23
C ASN A 157 -3.63 -9.72 -21.94
N ILE A 158 -3.51 -8.98 -20.86
CA ILE A 158 -3.09 -9.46 -19.55
C ILE A 158 -4.15 -9.03 -18.55
N ASP A 159 -4.72 -9.99 -17.84
CA ASP A 159 -5.70 -9.72 -16.79
C ASP A 159 -5.02 -9.05 -15.59
N PHE A 160 -5.74 -8.14 -14.96
CA PHE A 160 -5.36 -7.49 -13.71
C PHE A 160 -6.58 -7.02 -12.95
N ASP A 161 -6.43 -6.84 -11.66
CA ASP A 161 -7.45 -6.19 -10.82
C ASP A 161 -6.89 -4.93 -10.16
N VAL A 162 -7.79 -4.00 -9.86
CA VAL A 162 -7.49 -2.83 -9.04
C VAL A 162 -8.23 -2.99 -7.71
N ALA A 163 -7.58 -2.57 -6.64
CA ALA A 163 -8.16 -2.57 -5.29
C ALA A 163 -7.85 -1.24 -4.59
N SER A 164 -8.61 -0.92 -3.56
CA SER A 164 -8.35 0.20 -2.66
C SER A 164 -8.12 -0.32 -1.25
N ASN A 165 -7.03 0.09 -0.62
CA ASN A 165 -6.70 -0.25 0.75
C ASN A 165 -6.21 1.00 1.49
N PRO A 166 -7.14 1.90 1.85
CA PRO A 166 -6.78 3.12 2.55
C PRO A 166 -6.09 2.82 3.87
N GLU A 167 -5.16 3.68 4.24
CA GLU A 167 -4.45 3.62 5.52
C GLU A 167 -5.08 4.54 6.58
N PHE A 168 -4.87 4.22 7.85
CA PHE A 168 -5.33 5.01 9.00
C PHE A 168 -4.18 5.22 10.00
N LEU A 169 -2.95 5.33 9.48
CA LEU A 169 -1.73 5.47 10.27
C LEU A 169 -1.62 6.88 10.85
N LYS A 170 -1.22 6.98 12.11
CA LYS A 170 -0.84 8.23 12.78
C LYS A 170 0.68 8.33 12.80
N GLU A 171 1.23 9.46 12.38
CA GLU A 171 2.66 9.72 12.50
C GLU A 171 3.10 9.65 13.96
N GLY A 172 4.14 8.88 14.24
CA GLY A 172 4.66 8.62 15.58
C GLY A 172 4.07 7.39 16.30
N ASP A 173 3.03 6.75 15.72
CA ASP A 173 2.39 5.53 16.24
C ASP A 173 1.98 4.58 15.11
N ALA A 174 2.54 4.77 13.92
CA ALA A 174 2.09 4.11 12.70
C ALA A 174 2.41 2.62 12.65
N ILE A 175 3.49 2.19 13.29
CA ILE A 175 3.82 0.76 13.40
C ILE A 175 2.75 0.05 14.22
N ASP A 176 2.36 0.61 15.37
CA ASP A 176 1.32 0.02 16.21
C ASP A 176 -0.05 0.05 15.51
N ASP A 177 -0.41 1.17 14.86
CA ASP A 177 -1.64 1.28 14.06
C ASP A 177 -1.68 0.25 12.91
N PHE A 178 -0.53 -0.08 12.31
CA PHE A 178 -0.47 -1.09 11.25
C PHE A 178 -0.52 -2.51 11.83
N MET A 179 0.24 -2.79 12.89
CA MET A 179 0.38 -4.14 13.45
C MET A 179 -0.82 -4.55 14.31
N LYS A 180 -1.54 -3.57 14.87
CA LYS A 180 -2.71 -3.75 15.74
C LYS A 180 -3.86 -2.84 15.31
N PRO A 181 -4.33 -2.93 14.06
CA PRO A 181 -5.32 -1.99 13.55
C PRO A 181 -6.69 -2.22 14.19
N ASP A 182 -7.41 -1.14 14.45
CA ASP A 182 -8.85 -1.22 14.78
C ASP A 182 -9.63 -1.93 13.67
N ARG A 183 -9.24 -1.67 12.43
CA ARG A 183 -9.81 -2.27 11.22
C ARG A 183 -8.87 -2.11 10.03
N VAL A 184 -8.91 -3.07 9.13
CA VAL A 184 -8.36 -2.97 7.77
C VAL A 184 -9.52 -2.86 6.79
N VAL A 185 -9.52 -1.84 5.94
CA VAL A 185 -10.54 -1.64 4.89
C VAL A 185 -9.96 -2.01 3.54
N ILE A 186 -10.66 -2.85 2.79
CA ILE A 186 -10.23 -3.32 1.47
C ILE A 186 -11.40 -3.23 0.49
N GLY A 187 -11.27 -2.37 -0.51
CA GLY A 187 -12.19 -2.29 -1.65
C GLY A 187 -11.72 -3.20 -2.77
N VAL A 188 -12.56 -4.15 -3.19
CA VAL A 188 -12.29 -5.09 -4.29
C VAL A 188 -13.55 -5.36 -5.10
N GLU A 189 -13.38 -5.73 -6.38
CA GLU A 189 -14.47 -6.10 -7.29
C GLU A 189 -14.45 -7.59 -7.67
N SER A 190 -13.27 -8.25 -7.63
CA SER A 190 -13.11 -9.65 -8.02
C SER A 190 -12.81 -10.55 -6.83
N GLU A 191 -13.26 -11.81 -6.91
CA GLU A 191 -12.93 -12.83 -5.91
C GLU A 191 -11.43 -13.14 -5.90
N LYS A 192 -10.79 -13.13 -7.06
CA LYS A 192 -9.35 -13.36 -7.19
C LYS A 192 -8.51 -12.31 -6.46
N ALA A 193 -8.88 -11.01 -6.58
CA ALA A 193 -8.25 -9.95 -5.80
C ALA A 193 -8.54 -10.11 -4.30
N ARG A 194 -9.79 -10.47 -3.94
CA ARG A 194 -10.18 -10.74 -2.55
C ARG A 194 -9.32 -11.85 -1.93
N GLU A 195 -9.14 -12.96 -2.62
CA GLU A 195 -8.32 -14.07 -2.15
C GLU A 195 -6.86 -13.67 -1.91
N LEU A 196 -6.24 -12.94 -2.85
CA LEU A 196 -4.86 -12.47 -2.70
C LEU A 196 -4.71 -11.48 -1.54
N MET A 197 -5.64 -10.54 -1.40
CA MET A 197 -5.65 -9.59 -0.27
C MET A 197 -5.90 -10.32 1.07
N THR A 198 -6.79 -11.31 1.09
CA THR A 198 -7.02 -12.16 2.28
C THR A 198 -5.74 -12.89 2.68
N ARG A 199 -5.02 -13.48 1.73
CA ARG A 199 -3.74 -14.17 1.99
C ARG A 199 -2.70 -13.20 2.58
N LEU A 200 -2.56 -12.01 2.02
CA LEU A 200 -1.62 -11.00 2.51
C LEU A 200 -1.92 -10.57 3.95
N TYR A 201 -3.20 -10.36 4.26
CA TYR A 201 -3.64 -9.93 5.59
C TYR A 201 -3.94 -11.10 6.55
N ASN A 202 -3.70 -12.35 6.13
CA ASN A 202 -3.99 -13.55 6.97
C ASN A 202 -3.36 -13.50 8.38
N PRO A 203 -2.12 -13.02 8.59
CA PRO A 203 -1.57 -12.88 9.94
C PRO A 203 -2.41 -12.00 10.87
N MET A 204 -3.12 -11.02 10.32
CA MET A 204 -4.02 -10.15 11.09
C MET A 204 -5.33 -10.85 11.44
N PHE A 205 -5.90 -11.66 10.53
CA PHE A 205 -7.07 -12.48 10.84
C PHE A 205 -6.82 -13.44 12.01
N LEU A 206 -5.63 -14.04 12.06
CA LEU A 206 -5.23 -14.93 13.15
C LEU A 206 -5.17 -14.22 14.51
N ASN A 207 -4.96 -12.91 14.51
CA ASN A 207 -4.95 -12.07 15.72
C ASN A 207 -6.31 -11.41 16.00
N ASN A 208 -7.40 -11.87 15.35
CA ASN A 208 -8.76 -11.36 15.48
C ASN A 208 -8.95 -9.88 15.08
N PHE A 209 -8.07 -9.31 14.27
CA PHE A 209 -8.26 -7.97 13.73
C PHE A 209 -9.35 -7.97 12.65
N ARG A 210 -10.13 -6.89 12.60
CA ARG A 210 -11.24 -6.77 11.65
C ARG A 210 -10.72 -6.36 10.27
N VAL A 211 -10.84 -7.26 9.28
CA VAL A 211 -10.67 -6.94 7.87
C VAL A 211 -12.05 -6.84 7.23
N ILE A 212 -12.36 -5.67 6.68
CA ILE A 212 -13.67 -5.33 6.12
C ILE A 212 -13.51 -5.20 4.61
N PHE A 213 -14.16 -6.09 3.88
CA PHE A 213 -14.25 -6.01 2.43
C PHE A 213 -15.50 -5.23 2.02
N MET A 214 -15.33 -4.35 1.03
CA MET A 214 -16.40 -3.56 0.44
C MET A 214 -16.12 -3.28 -1.04
N ASP A 215 -17.01 -2.56 -1.73
CA ASP A 215 -16.73 -2.05 -3.06
C ASP A 215 -15.62 -0.96 -3.03
N ILE A 216 -14.97 -0.75 -4.15
CA ILE A 216 -13.84 0.16 -4.24
C ILE A 216 -14.22 1.61 -3.93
N PRO A 217 -15.33 2.19 -4.50
CA PRO A 217 -15.75 3.55 -4.18
C PRO A 217 -16.03 3.78 -2.70
N SER A 218 -16.63 2.80 -2.01
CA SER A 218 -16.88 2.86 -0.56
C SER A 218 -15.58 2.86 0.23
N ALA A 219 -14.56 2.08 -0.17
CA ALA A 219 -13.27 2.06 0.47
C ALA A 219 -12.52 3.39 0.29
N GLU A 220 -12.53 3.97 -0.93
CA GLU A 220 -11.96 5.30 -1.20
C GLU A 220 -12.66 6.38 -0.34
N MET A 221 -14.01 6.36 -0.29
CA MET A 221 -14.77 7.32 0.51
C MET A 221 -14.51 7.19 2.00
N THR A 222 -14.29 6.00 2.51
CA THR A 222 -14.09 5.75 3.96
C THR A 222 -12.90 6.57 4.50
N LYS A 223 -11.81 6.70 3.74
CA LYS A 223 -10.66 7.52 4.16
C LYS A 223 -11.01 9.00 4.22
N TYR A 224 -11.69 9.52 3.20
CA TYR A 224 -12.12 10.93 3.18
C TYR A 224 -13.10 11.23 4.31
N ALA A 225 -14.08 10.37 4.53
CA ALA A 225 -15.04 10.54 5.62
C ALA A 225 -14.36 10.55 6.99
N ALA A 226 -13.42 9.63 7.22
CA ALA A 226 -12.66 9.57 8.47
C ALA A 226 -11.83 10.83 8.71
N ASN A 227 -11.08 11.29 7.69
CA ASN A 227 -10.25 12.49 7.80
C ASN A 227 -11.10 13.77 7.96
N SER A 228 -12.19 13.90 7.22
CA SER A 228 -13.11 15.04 7.34
C SER A 228 -13.75 15.12 8.71
N MET A 229 -14.20 13.99 9.26
CA MET A 229 -14.76 13.93 10.61
C MET A 229 -13.72 14.33 11.67
N LEU A 230 -12.48 13.82 11.53
CA LEU A 230 -11.40 14.18 12.44
C LEU A 230 -11.11 15.69 12.40
N ALA A 231 -10.97 16.26 11.20
CA ALA A 231 -10.73 17.70 11.03
C ALA A 231 -11.87 18.54 11.62
N THR A 232 -13.13 18.14 11.35
CA THR A 232 -14.31 18.82 11.91
C THR A 232 -14.30 18.81 13.44
N ARG A 233 -14.00 17.65 14.06
CA ARG A 233 -13.95 17.54 15.52
C ARG A 233 -12.85 18.41 16.13
N ILE A 234 -11.65 18.43 15.51
CA ILE A 234 -10.53 19.26 15.97
C ILE A 234 -10.91 20.74 15.87
N SER A 235 -11.44 21.19 14.72
CA SER A 235 -11.88 22.58 14.53
C SER A 235 -12.94 22.98 15.55
N PHE A 236 -13.97 22.16 15.72
CA PHE A 236 -15.03 22.41 16.69
C PHE A 236 -14.48 22.54 18.12
N MET A 237 -13.58 21.65 18.55
CA MET A 237 -12.99 21.73 19.88
C MET A 237 -12.11 22.96 20.08
N ASN A 238 -11.39 23.39 19.04
CA ASN A 238 -10.62 24.62 19.08
C ASN A 238 -11.53 25.86 19.21
N ASP A 239 -12.65 25.88 18.48
CA ASP A 239 -13.62 26.97 18.58
C ASP A 239 -14.21 27.07 19.99
N ILE A 240 -14.58 25.93 20.59
CA ILE A 240 -15.05 25.89 21.97
C ILE A 240 -13.98 26.34 22.97
N ALA A 241 -12.73 25.91 22.80
CA ALA A 241 -11.63 26.31 23.66
C ALA A 241 -11.34 27.83 23.58
N ASN A 242 -11.55 28.47 22.43
CA ASN A 242 -11.43 29.92 22.27
C ASN A 242 -12.60 30.70 22.90
N LEU A 243 -13.73 30.04 23.15
CA LEU A 243 -14.92 30.65 23.76
C LEU A 243 -14.86 30.61 25.29
N CYS A 244 -14.11 29.71 25.91
CA CYS A 244 -13.93 29.53 27.35
C CYS A 244 -12.79 30.38 27.90
#